data_0ffd5a97a597028686df6013aab00127
#
_entry.id   0ffd5a97a597028686df6013aab00127
#
_cell.length_a   1.000
_cell.length_b   1.000
_cell.length_c   1.000
_cell.angle_alpha   90.00
_cell.angle_beta   90.00
_cell.angle_gamma   90.00
#
_symmetry.space_group_name_H-M   'P 1'
#
loop_
_entity.id
_entity.type
_entity.pdbx_description
1 polymer ?
#
loop_
_entity_poly.entity_id
_entity_poly.type
_entity_poly.pdbx_seq_one_letter_code
_entity_poly.pdbx_strand_id
1 'polypeptide(L)'
;MHGGGNFGDVWIECHKFRKKVIEDLPNHKIIIFPQTIYYKEEKNLAADAEFFSKYPNVTICARDRHSLKTLNDYFPNNPSLLVPDMAFYMDEHWLKPETTEERTLFLMRTDHELKEGESLNIPEGADISDWPTLNSFGGKLRYDLLRRSRLGLNCVDSLLGSNIEQRFTDFYWKNFLRPYNVKLVVDFLQSYKHIYTTRMHAGILGVILGKSDINIYDNAYGKMSWFYETWLSDVEGIRMLNNNSKR
;
A
#
# COMPACT_ATOMS: atom_id res chain seq x y z
N MET A 1 -6.99 12.11 1.66
CA MET A 1 -5.82 11.58 2.40
C MET A 1 -5.44 10.23 1.79
N HIS A 2 -4.17 9.82 1.87
CA HIS A 2 -3.70 8.57 1.24
C HIS A 2 -4.40 7.32 1.76
N GLY A 3 -4.48 6.30 0.91
CA GLY A 3 -4.98 4.97 1.22
C GLY A 3 -3.90 4.02 1.75
N GLY A 4 -4.25 2.75 1.95
CA GLY A 4 -3.30 1.68 2.31
C GLY A 4 -3.73 0.82 3.49
N GLY A 5 -2.79 0.23 4.20
CA GLY A 5 -3.04 -0.63 5.37
C GLY A 5 -2.54 -0.03 6.68
N ASN A 6 -2.75 1.26 6.89
CA ASN A 6 -2.18 1.98 8.02
C ASN A 6 -3.21 2.74 8.88
N PHE A 7 -4.47 2.31 8.85
CA PHE A 7 -5.51 2.83 9.72
C PHE A 7 -5.63 1.96 10.97
N GLY A 8 -5.43 2.56 12.13
CA GLY A 8 -5.45 1.89 13.43
C GLY A 8 -4.12 1.99 14.18
N ASP A 9 -3.87 1.03 15.07
CA ASP A 9 -2.79 1.12 16.07
C ASP A 9 -1.50 0.37 15.71
N VAL A 10 -1.41 -0.21 14.51
CA VAL A 10 -0.16 -0.84 14.03
C VAL A 10 0.83 0.19 13.50
N TRP A 11 0.33 1.20 12.76
CA TRP A 11 1.14 2.26 12.15
C TRP A 11 0.84 3.61 12.81
N ILE A 12 1.25 3.73 14.08
CA ILE A 12 0.87 4.82 14.98
C ILE A 12 1.18 6.20 14.40
N GLU A 13 2.35 6.39 13.77
CA GLU A 13 2.75 7.71 13.25
C GLU A 13 1.90 8.15 12.05
N CYS A 14 1.55 7.22 11.17
CA CYS A 14 0.63 7.51 10.07
C CYS A 14 -0.77 7.89 10.59
N HIS A 15 -1.19 7.22 11.66
CA HIS A 15 -2.50 7.45 12.26
C HIS A 15 -2.55 8.78 13.03
N LYS A 16 -1.51 9.12 13.80
CA LYS A 16 -1.35 10.43 14.45
C LYS A 16 -1.37 11.58 13.43
N PHE A 17 -0.61 11.44 12.34
CA PHE A 17 -0.61 12.44 11.27
C PHE A 17 -2.01 12.63 10.67
N ARG A 18 -2.77 11.55 10.46
CA ARG A 18 -4.15 11.61 9.98
C ARG A 18 -5.04 12.41 10.91
N LYS A 19 -4.99 12.14 12.23
CA LYS A 19 -5.75 12.87 13.24
C LYS A 19 -5.37 14.35 13.23
N LYS A 20 -4.08 14.67 13.21
CA LYS A 20 -3.62 16.05 13.15
C LYS A 20 -4.17 16.82 11.94
N VAL A 21 -4.17 16.22 10.75
CA VAL A 21 -4.77 16.86 9.56
C VAL A 21 -6.25 17.15 9.74
N ILE A 22 -6.99 16.23 10.40
CA ILE A 22 -8.41 16.40 10.68
C ILE A 22 -8.63 17.54 11.68
N GLU A 23 -7.81 17.63 12.73
CA GLU A 23 -7.85 18.69 13.74
C GLU A 23 -7.49 20.06 13.16
N ASP A 24 -6.50 20.11 12.27
CA ASP A 24 -6.05 21.36 11.61
C ASP A 24 -7.08 21.87 10.56
N LEU A 25 -7.94 20.97 10.03
CA LEU A 25 -8.91 21.26 8.98
C LEU A 25 -10.34 20.83 9.34
N PRO A 26 -10.87 21.25 10.50
CA PRO A 26 -12.10 20.68 11.09
C PRO A 26 -13.36 20.93 10.24
N ASN A 27 -13.37 22.00 9.44
CA ASN A 27 -14.52 22.42 8.63
C ASN A 27 -14.41 21.99 7.17
N HIS A 28 -13.35 21.24 6.79
CA HIS A 28 -13.15 20.82 5.42
C HIS A 28 -13.73 19.42 5.21
N LYS A 29 -14.27 19.17 4.01
CA LYS A 29 -14.61 17.81 3.59
C LYS A 29 -13.32 17.02 3.42
N ILE A 30 -13.13 15.98 4.22
CA ILE A 30 -11.95 15.13 4.18
C ILE A 30 -12.39 13.74 3.70
N ILE A 31 -11.68 13.22 2.70
CA ILE A 31 -11.85 11.83 2.24
C ILE A 31 -10.56 11.06 2.54
N ILE A 32 -10.66 10.02 3.33
CA ILE A 32 -9.59 9.05 3.57
C ILE A 32 -9.75 7.95 2.53
N PHE A 33 -8.78 7.81 1.64
CA PHE A 33 -8.78 6.81 0.57
C PHE A 33 -8.72 5.38 1.12
N PRO A 34 -9.07 4.37 0.31
CA PRO A 34 -9.30 3.00 0.77
C PRO A 34 -8.24 2.46 1.72
N GLN A 35 -8.68 2.04 2.89
CA GLN A 35 -7.85 1.55 3.99
C GLN A 35 -8.26 0.14 4.40
N THR A 36 -7.30 -0.67 4.86
CA THR A 36 -7.62 -1.75 5.81
C THR A 36 -7.65 -1.16 7.21
N ILE A 37 -8.72 -1.42 7.94
CA ILE A 37 -8.95 -0.97 9.31
C ILE A 37 -8.56 -2.12 10.24
N TYR A 38 -7.55 -1.91 11.07
CA TYR A 38 -7.12 -2.94 12.01
C TYR A 38 -6.62 -2.32 13.32
N TYR A 39 -7.09 -2.88 14.43
CA TYR A 39 -6.68 -2.52 15.77
C TYR A 39 -6.28 -3.78 16.54
N LYS A 40 -5.15 -3.72 17.23
CA LYS A 40 -4.71 -4.73 18.19
C LYS A 40 -5.45 -4.62 19.51
N GLU A 41 -5.73 -3.37 19.92
CA GLU A 41 -6.30 -3.05 21.21
C GLU A 41 -7.67 -2.39 21.05
N GLU A 42 -8.69 -2.98 21.64
CA GLU A 42 -10.07 -2.47 21.59
C GLU A 42 -10.20 -1.05 22.18
N LYS A 43 -9.40 -0.73 23.21
CA LYS A 43 -9.36 0.62 23.78
C LYS A 43 -8.93 1.69 22.77
N ASN A 44 -8.01 1.35 21.86
CA ASN A 44 -7.56 2.27 20.80
C ASN A 44 -8.64 2.47 19.75
N LEU A 45 -9.37 1.40 19.39
CA LEU A 45 -10.53 1.48 18.51
C LEU A 45 -11.62 2.39 19.12
N ALA A 46 -11.95 2.21 20.38
CA ALA A 46 -12.96 3.05 21.07
C ALA A 46 -12.54 4.52 21.14
N ALA A 47 -11.26 4.80 21.47
CA ALA A 47 -10.74 6.17 21.51
C ALA A 47 -10.75 6.84 20.13
N ASP A 48 -10.48 6.08 19.07
CA ASP A 48 -10.55 6.59 17.70
C ASP A 48 -11.99 6.80 17.24
N ALA A 49 -12.91 5.90 17.58
CA ALA A 49 -14.32 6.08 17.31
C ALA A 49 -14.87 7.36 17.95
N GLU A 50 -14.50 7.64 19.22
CA GLU A 50 -14.83 8.89 19.89
C GLU A 50 -14.21 10.11 19.19
N PHE A 51 -12.94 10.01 18.77
CA PHE A 51 -12.26 11.09 18.05
C PHE A 51 -12.99 11.41 16.74
N PHE A 52 -13.19 10.40 15.89
CA PHE A 52 -13.78 10.58 14.55
C PHE A 52 -15.25 11.03 14.63
N SER A 53 -16.00 10.66 15.68
CA SER A 53 -17.38 11.08 15.87
C SER A 53 -17.55 12.60 15.94
N LYS A 54 -16.51 13.34 16.33
CA LYS A 54 -16.45 14.80 16.38
C LYS A 54 -16.32 15.46 14.99
N TYR A 55 -16.04 14.66 13.96
CA TYR A 55 -15.76 15.14 12.60
C TYR A 55 -16.62 14.42 11.54
N PRO A 56 -17.94 14.69 11.50
CA PRO A 56 -18.86 13.98 10.58
C PRO A 56 -18.60 14.30 9.09
N ASN A 57 -17.81 15.33 8.81
CA ASN A 57 -17.35 15.71 7.47
C ASN A 57 -16.20 14.83 6.94
N VAL A 58 -15.70 13.88 7.75
CA VAL A 58 -14.68 12.91 7.34
C VAL A 58 -15.34 11.67 6.78
N THR A 59 -15.12 11.40 5.50
CA THR A 59 -15.53 10.15 4.83
C THR A 59 -14.36 9.16 4.88
N ILE A 60 -14.62 7.92 5.29
CA ILE A 60 -13.60 6.88 5.40
C ILE A 60 -13.90 5.77 4.38
N CYS A 61 -12.99 5.54 3.45
CA CYS A 61 -13.13 4.45 2.49
C CYS A 61 -12.44 3.19 3.01
N ALA A 62 -13.18 2.09 3.08
CA ALA A 62 -12.65 0.76 3.36
C ALA A 62 -12.30 0.07 2.03
N ARG A 63 -11.20 -0.70 2.01
CA ARG A 63 -10.82 -1.48 0.82
C ARG A 63 -11.19 -2.95 0.91
N ASP A 64 -11.81 -3.38 1.98
CA ASP A 64 -12.31 -4.73 2.19
C ASP A 64 -13.57 -4.73 3.06
N ARG A 65 -14.37 -5.80 2.96
CA ARG A 65 -15.66 -5.91 3.66
C ARG A 65 -15.49 -5.98 5.18
N HIS A 66 -14.39 -6.54 5.69
CA HIS A 66 -14.09 -6.58 7.12
C HIS A 66 -13.88 -5.17 7.67
N SER A 67 -13.07 -4.38 6.97
CA SER A 67 -12.85 -2.97 7.32
C SER A 67 -14.13 -2.14 7.24
N LEU A 68 -14.97 -2.35 6.21
CA LEU A 68 -16.25 -1.67 6.11
C LEU A 68 -17.17 -2.02 7.29
N LYS A 69 -17.21 -3.31 7.68
CA LYS A 69 -17.99 -3.73 8.84
C LYS A 69 -17.51 -3.02 10.12
N THR A 70 -16.20 -2.96 10.34
CA THR A 70 -15.63 -2.24 11.49
C THR A 70 -16.01 -0.75 11.49
N LEU A 71 -16.00 -0.09 10.31
CA LEU A 71 -16.43 1.30 10.21
C LEU A 71 -17.92 1.47 10.54
N ASN A 72 -18.77 0.61 10.02
CA ASN A 72 -20.21 0.68 10.30
C ASN A 72 -20.55 0.44 11.78
N ASP A 73 -19.82 -0.49 12.41
CA ASP A 73 -20.06 -0.85 13.81
C ASP A 73 -19.55 0.21 14.80
N TYR A 74 -18.41 0.83 14.53
CA TYR A 74 -17.72 1.69 15.50
C TYR A 74 -17.65 3.17 15.10
N PHE A 75 -17.83 3.52 13.81
CA PHE A 75 -17.74 4.90 13.31
C PHE A 75 -19.06 5.38 12.65
N PRO A 76 -20.22 5.21 13.29
CA PRO A 76 -21.52 5.43 12.65
C PRO A 76 -21.75 6.90 12.22
N ASN A 77 -21.03 7.85 12.81
CA ASN A 77 -21.15 9.26 12.48
C ASN A 77 -20.33 9.67 11.23
N ASN A 78 -19.49 8.77 10.72
CA ASN A 78 -18.64 9.04 9.59
C ASN A 78 -19.14 8.28 8.34
N PRO A 79 -19.41 8.95 7.23
CA PRO A 79 -19.75 8.26 6.00
C PRO A 79 -18.66 7.25 5.62
N SER A 80 -19.06 6.02 5.32
CA SER A 80 -18.14 4.94 4.94
C SER A 80 -18.51 4.37 3.57
N LEU A 81 -17.49 4.01 2.77
CA LEU A 81 -17.64 3.48 1.43
C LEU A 81 -16.71 2.27 1.25
N LEU A 82 -17.21 1.23 0.58
CA LEU A 82 -16.37 0.13 0.09
C LEU A 82 -15.82 0.49 -1.30
N VAL A 83 -14.50 0.65 -1.39
CA VAL A 83 -13.83 1.06 -2.63
C VAL A 83 -12.56 0.21 -2.79
N PRO A 84 -12.26 -0.34 -3.98
CA PRO A 84 -11.05 -1.13 -4.18
C PRO A 84 -9.78 -0.30 -3.92
N ASP A 85 -8.65 -0.98 -3.72
CA ASP A 85 -7.36 -0.31 -3.50
C ASP A 85 -7.03 0.63 -4.67
N MET A 86 -6.44 1.78 -4.34
CA MET A 86 -6.12 2.82 -5.34
C MET A 86 -5.16 2.34 -6.43
N ALA A 87 -4.44 1.25 -6.21
CA ALA A 87 -3.58 0.67 -7.24
C ALA A 87 -4.37 0.20 -8.48
N PHE A 88 -5.65 -0.15 -8.36
CA PHE A 88 -6.50 -0.47 -9.51
C PHE A 88 -6.83 0.73 -10.42
N TYR A 89 -6.55 1.94 -9.98
CA TYR A 89 -6.68 3.17 -10.77
C TYR A 89 -5.37 3.59 -11.43
N MET A 90 -4.41 2.66 -11.52
CA MET A 90 -3.15 2.93 -12.22
C MET A 90 -3.41 3.08 -13.71
N ASP A 91 -2.79 4.08 -14.31
CA ASP A 91 -2.93 4.40 -15.73
C ASP A 91 -2.36 3.26 -16.60
N GLU A 92 -3.12 2.82 -17.61
CA GLU A 92 -2.78 1.70 -18.50
C GLU A 92 -1.46 1.91 -19.26
N HIS A 93 -1.02 3.14 -19.49
CA HIS A 93 0.26 3.40 -20.17
C HIS A 93 1.49 2.83 -19.43
N TRP A 94 1.34 2.55 -18.11
CA TRP A 94 2.37 1.87 -17.32
C TRP A 94 2.40 0.36 -17.53
N LEU A 95 1.34 -0.21 -18.10
CA LEU A 95 1.03 -1.64 -18.14
C LEU A 95 1.40 -2.29 -19.48
N LYS A 96 2.46 -1.87 -20.12
CA LYS A 96 2.88 -2.46 -21.40
C LYS A 96 3.16 -3.95 -21.22
N PRO A 97 2.48 -4.84 -21.97
CA PRO A 97 2.79 -6.26 -21.94
C PRO A 97 4.17 -6.50 -22.56
N GLU A 98 5.09 -6.99 -21.75
CA GLU A 98 6.35 -7.55 -22.23
C GLU A 98 6.29 -9.07 -22.16
N THR A 99 7.15 -9.74 -22.93
CA THR A 99 7.26 -11.20 -22.94
C THR A 99 7.61 -11.70 -21.54
N THR A 100 6.75 -12.56 -21.01
CA THR A 100 6.95 -13.15 -19.68
C THR A 100 7.80 -14.40 -19.81
N GLU A 101 8.91 -14.47 -19.10
CA GLU A 101 9.71 -15.68 -18.98
C GLU A 101 9.01 -16.71 -18.09
N GLU A 102 9.27 -18.01 -18.33
CA GLU A 102 8.79 -19.12 -17.49
C GLU A 102 9.57 -19.17 -16.15
N ARG A 103 9.48 -18.07 -15.37
CA ARG A 103 10.16 -17.92 -14.09
C ARG A 103 9.14 -17.76 -12.98
N THR A 104 9.52 -18.22 -11.79
CA THR A 104 8.72 -18.12 -10.57
C THR A 104 9.35 -17.13 -9.62
N LEU A 105 8.55 -16.16 -9.16
CA LEU A 105 8.92 -15.21 -8.12
C LEU A 105 8.25 -15.59 -6.80
N PHE A 106 9.01 -15.60 -5.72
CA PHE A 106 8.51 -15.56 -4.36
C PHE A 106 8.80 -14.19 -3.75
N LEU A 107 7.84 -13.28 -3.84
CA LEU A 107 7.96 -11.92 -3.29
C LEU A 107 7.54 -11.92 -1.83
N MET A 108 8.52 -12.03 -0.95
CA MET A 108 8.33 -12.15 0.49
C MET A 108 8.60 -10.83 1.23
N ARG A 109 7.78 -10.56 2.23
CA ARG A 109 8.04 -9.48 3.20
C ARG A 109 9.21 -9.83 4.10
N THR A 110 9.99 -8.81 4.44
CA THR A 110 11.10 -8.92 5.40
C THR A 110 10.86 -8.08 6.67
N ASP A 111 9.68 -7.49 6.80
CA ASP A 111 9.31 -6.61 7.91
C ASP A 111 8.39 -7.32 8.93
N HIS A 112 8.05 -6.60 10.01
CA HIS A 112 7.27 -7.08 11.16
C HIS A 112 5.83 -7.51 10.88
N GLU A 113 5.33 -7.35 9.65
CA GLU A 113 4.04 -7.89 9.24
C GLU A 113 4.13 -9.34 8.75
N LEU A 114 5.32 -9.92 8.67
CA LEU A 114 5.48 -11.34 8.43
C LEU A 114 5.13 -12.10 9.71
N LYS A 115 4.34 -13.15 9.59
CA LYS A 115 3.95 -14.00 10.72
C LYS A 115 5.14 -14.87 11.14
N GLU A 116 5.63 -14.67 12.35
CA GLU A 116 6.77 -15.43 12.87
C GLU A 116 6.44 -16.93 13.00
N GLY A 117 7.39 -17.79 12.59
CA GLY A 117 7.31 -19.23 12.77
C GLY A 117 6.47 -20.00 11.73
N GLU A 118 5.93 -19.35 10.71
CA GLU A 118 5.29 -20.04 9.59
C GLU A 118 6.31 -20.49 8.54
N SER A 119 6.33 -21.79 8.23
CA SER A 119 7.03 -22.29 7.06
C SER A 119 6.17 -22.04 5.82
N LEU A 120 6.57 -21.08 4.99
CA LEU A 120 5.95 -20.86 3.69
C LEU A 120 6.45 -21.92 2.71
N ASN A 121 5.54 -22.50 1.92
CA ASN A 121 5.89 -23.44 0.86
C ASN A 121 6.46 -22.66 -0.32
N ILE A 122 7.79 -22.53 -0.37
CA ILE A 122 8.49 -21.86 -1.46
C ILE A 122 8.67 -22.85 -2.58
N PRO A 123 8.21 -22.57 -3.82
CA PRO A 123 8.42 -23.45 -4.96
C PRO A 123 9.92 -23.64 -5.26
N GLU A 124 10.31 -24.86 -5.62
CA GLU A 124 11.68 -25.15 -6.02
C GLU A 124 12.08 -24.30 -7.24
N GLY A 125 13.27 -23.72 -7.20
CA GLY A 125 13.77 -22.85 -8.27
C GLY A 125 13.15 -21.45 -8.33
N ALA A 126 12.33 -21.06 -7.36
CA ALA A 126 11.78 -19.70 -7.29
C ALA A 126 12.85 -18.68 -6.89
N ASP A 127 12.84 -17.54 -7.57
CA ASP A 127 13.61 -16.36 -7.16
C ASP A 127 12.96 -15.74 -5.92
N ILE A 128 13.69 -15.72 -4.80
CA ILE A 128 13.20 -15.11 -3.55
C ILE A 128 13.67 -13.67 -3.50
N SER A 129 12.74 -12.74 -3.38
CA SER A 129 13.04 -11.31 -3.31
C SER A 129 12.00 -10.57 -2.47
N ASP A 130 12.34 -9.37 -2.04
CA ASP A 130 11.38 -8.32 -1.70
C ASP A 130 11.30 -7.33 -2.86
N TRP A 131 10.51 -6.24 -2.73
CA TRP A 131 10.41 -5.23 -3.77
C TRP A 131 11.80 -4.81 -4.27
N PRO A 132 11.97 -4.58 -5.58
CA PRO A 132 13.18 -3.99 -6.12
C PRO A 132 13.31 -2.60 -5.54
N THR A 133 13.98 -2.53 -4.39
CA THR A 133 14.13 -1.29 -3.65
C THR A 133 15.02 -0.34 -4.44
N LEU A 134 14.95 0.93 -4.08
CA LEU A 134 15.80 2.03 -4.56
C LEU A 134 17.32 1.78 -4.36
N ASN A 135 17.70 0.58 -3.98
CA ASN A 135 19.09 0.14 -3.85
C ASN A 135 19.81 -0.02 -5.20
N SER A 136 19.10 0.03 -6.33
CA SER A 136 19.75 0.15 -7.64
C SER A 136 20.57 1.44 -7.71
N PHE A 137 21.69 1.41 -8.42
CA PHE A 137 22.54 2.60 -8.62
C PHE A 137 21.75 3.82 -9.12
N GLY A 138 20.85 3.60 -10.09
CA GLY A 138 20.01 4.65 -10.64
C GLY A 138 18.98 5.21 -9.62
N GLY A 139 18.45 4.37 -8.75
CA GLY A 139 17.55 4.78 -7.66
C GLY A 139 18.27 5.64 -6.63
N LYS A 140 19.41 5.16 -6.13
CA LYS A 140 20.25 5.91 -5.18
C LYS A 140 20.65 7.27 -5.71
N LEU A 141 21.10 7.35 -6.97
CA LEU A 141 21.51 8.60 -7.59
C LEU A 141 20.34 9.62 -7.64
N ARG A 142 19.13 9.18 -8.02
CA ARG A 142 17.94 10.04 -8.09
C ARG A 142 17.53 10.58 -6.71
N TYR A 143 17.57 9.72 -5.69
CA TYR A 143 17.26 10.14 -4.33
C TYR A 143 18.31 11.07 -3.74
N ASP A 144 19.59 10.79 -3.98
CA ASP A 144 20.67 11.67 -3.52
C ASP A 144 20.61 13.03 -4.20
N LEU A 145 20.26 13.08 -5.49
CA LEU A 145 20.06 14.34 -6.19
C LEU A 145 18.91 15.14 -5.57
N LEU A 146 17.75 14.50 -5.33
CA LEU A 146 16.62 15.15 -4.67
C LEU A 146 17.02 15.66 -3.28
N ARG A 147 17.65 14.81 -2.45
CA ARG A 147 18.07 15.17 -1.10
C ARG A 147 19.00 16.38 -1.07
N ARG A 148 20.01 16.40 -1.95
CA ARG A 148 20.98 17.52 -2.04
C ARG A 148 20.29 18.80 -2.52
N SER A 149 19.43 18.71 -3.53
CA SER A 149 18.66 19.86 -4.03
C SER A 149 17.76 20.45 -2.94
N ARG A 150 17.08 19.60 -2.15
CA ARG A 150 16.25 20.03 -1.02
C ARG A 150 17.04 20.82 0.02
N LEU A 151 18.25 20.36 0.38
CA LEU A 151 19.10 21.08 1.34
C LEU A 151 19.46 22.48 0.87
N GLY A 152 19.83 22.62 -0.40
CA GLY A 152 20.12 23.96 -0.99
C GLY A 152 18.89 24.85 -1.07
N LEU A 153 17.75 24.31 -1.53
CA LEU A 153 16.52 25.07 -1.69
C LEU A 153 15.89 25.48 -0.36
N ASN A 154 16.01 24.66 0.70
CA ASN A 154 15.59 25.04 2.04
C ASN A 154 16.33 26.25 2.58
N CYS A 155 17.62 26.40 2.26
CA CYS A 155 18.36 27.62 2.62
C CYS A 155 17.81 28.85 1.88
N VAL A 156 17.46 28.70 0.61
CA VAL A 156 16.85 29.79 -0.19
C VAL A 156 15.47 30.17 0.35
N ASP A 157 14.63 29.17 0.64
CA ASP A 157 13.30 29.40 1.21
C ASP A 157 13.34 30.09 2.58
N SER A 158 14.31 29.69 3.41
CA SER A 158 14.54 30.34 4.72
C SER A 158 14.93 31.83 4.60
N LEU A 159 15.64 32.18 3.54
CA LEU A 159 16.08 33.59 3.29
C LEU A 159 14.97 34.42 2.65
N LEU A 160 14.19 33.84 1.75
CA LEU A 160 13.23 34.57 0.89
C LEU A 160 11.77 34.40 1.36
N GLY A 161 11.48 33.58 2.36
CA GLY A 161 10.11 33.24 2.78
C GLY A 161 9.30 32.57 1.67
N SER A 162 9.96 31.81 0.79
CA SER A 162 9.36 31.16 -0.38
C SER A 162 9.04 29.69 -0.11
N ASN A 163 8.39 29.02 -1.08
CA ASN A 163 8.07 27.59 -1.05
C ASN A 163 8.70 26.87 -2.27
N ILE A 164 9.88 27.30 -2.69
CA ILE A 164 10.55 26.75 -3.89
C ILE A 164 10.95 25.28 -3.68
N GLU A 165 11.44 24.94 -2.50
CA GLU A 165 11.83 23.56 -2.15
C GLU A 165 10.65 22.60 -2.31
N GLN A 166 9.50 22.92 -1.76
CA GLN A 166 8.33 22.06 -1.86
C GLN A 166 7.87 21.93 -3.31
N ARG A 167 7.77 23.03 -4.05
CA ARG A 167 7.37 23.01 -5.47
C ARG A 167 8.34 22.20 -6.32
N PHE A 168 9.65 22.33 -6.08
CA PHE A 168 10.67 21.52 -6.76
C PHE A 168 10.55 20.04 -6.39
N THR A 169 10.36 19.73 -5.10
CA THR A 169 10.19 18.35 -4.62
C THR A 169 8.98 17.69 -5.26
N ASP A 170 7.84 18.39 -5.30
CA ASP A 170 6.60 17.87 -5.93
C ASP A 170 6.79 17.65 -7.43
N PHE A 171 7.43 18.61 -8.12
CA PHE A 171 7.74 18.49 -9.55
C PHE A 171 8.68 17.31 -9.82
N TYR A 172 9.78 17.18 -9.06
CA TYR A 172 10.76 16.12 -9.23
C TYR A 172 10.18 14.74 -8.91
N TRP A 173 9.39 14.65 -7.83
CA TRP A 173 8.67 13.42 -7.46
C TRP A 173 7.71 13.00 -8.56
N LYS A 174 6.87 13.91 -9.02
CA LYS A 174 5.85 13.64 -10.03
C LYS A 174 6.44 13.19 -11.37
N ASN A 175 7.51 13.86 -11.83
CA ASN A 175 7.99 13.69 -13.19
C ASN A 175 9.20 12.74 -13.33
N PHE A 176 9.91 12.46 -12.25
CA PHE A 176 11.12 11.64 -12.31
C PHE A 176 11.10 10.43 -11.36
N LEU A 177 10.82 10.61 -10.07
CA LEU A 177 10.89 9.51 -9.11
C LEU A 177 9.70 8.56 -9.20
N ARG A 178 8.49 9.09 -9.23
CA ARG A 178 7.29 8.26 -9.32
C ARG A 178 7.27 7.42 -10.62
N PRO A 179 7.47 7.98 -11.82
CA PRO A 179 7.56 7.20 -13.05
C PRO A 179 8.64 6.12 -13.01
N TYR A 180 9.82 6.48 -12.53
CA TYR A 180 10.92 5.53 -12.38
C TYR A 180 10.57 4.36 -11.45
N ASN A 181 9.98 4.66 -10.27
CA ASN A 181 9.63 3.62 -9.32
C ASN A 181 8.52 2.71 -9.83
N VAL A 182 7.49 3.28 -10.48
CA VAL A 182 6.41 2.49 -11.07
C VAL A 182 6.96 1.59 -12.15
N LYS A 183 7.78 2.13 -13.08
CA LYS A 183 8.39 1.32 -14.14
C LYS A 183 9.26 0.19 -13.56
N LEU A 184 10.09 0.49 -12.57
CA LEU A 184 10.96 -0.51 -11.92
C LEU A 184 10.16 -1.69 -11.36
N VAL A 185 9.05 -1.41 -10.69
CA VAL A 185 8.20 -2.42 -10.07
C VAL A 185 7.42 -3.20 -11.12
N VAL A 186 6.91 -2.53 -12.14
CA VAL A 186 6.18 -3.16 -13.25
C VAL A 186 7.10 -4.09 -14.03
N ASP A 187 8.27 -3.59 -14.49
CA ASP A 187 9.26 -4.38 -15.22
C ASP A 187 9.70 -5.62 -14.41
N PHE A 188 9.90 -5.44 -13.11
CA PHE A 188 10.26 -6.53 -12.22
C PHE A 188 9.19 -7.63 -12.17
N LEU A 189 7.92 -7.27 -11.95
CA LEU A 189 6.85 -8.26 -11.91
C LEU A 189 6.56 -8.87 -13.28
N GLN A 190 6.72 -8.10 -14.36
CA GLN A 190 6.50 -8.58 -15.72
C GLN A 190 7.48 -9.69 -16.12
N SER A 191 8.69 -9.69 -15.58
CA SER A 191 9.70 -10.72 -15.88
C SER A 191 9.38 -12.11 -15.32
N TYR A 192 8.28 -12.27 -14.56
CA TYR A 192 7.86 -13.54 -13.97
C TYR A 192 6.47 -13.95 -14.44
N LYS A 193 6.29 -15.25 -14.70
CA LYS A 193 5.00 -15.84 -15.03
C LYS A 193 4.23 -16.23 -13.78
N HIS A 194 4.90 -16.88 -12.82
CA HIS A 194 4.31 -17.37 -11.59
C HIS A 194 4.71 -16.47 -10.42
N ILE A 195 3.73 -15.96 -9.70
CA ILE A 195 3.93 -15.05 -8.56
C ILE A 195 3.39 -15.69 -7.29
N TYR A 196 4.27 -15.85 -6.31
CA TYR A 196 3.93 -16.19 -4.93
C TYR A 196 4.24 -14.99 -4.06
N THR A 197 3.32 -14.56 -3.20
CA THR A 197 3.55 -13.32 -2.47
C THR A 197 2.85 -13.23 -1.12
N THR A 198 3.54 -12.59 -0.17
CA THR A 198 2.98 -12.09 1.09
C THR A 198 2.69 -10.58 1.03
N ARG A 199 2.87 -9.95 -0.14
CA ARG A 199 2.68 -8.51 -0.38
C ARG A 199 1.38 -8.25 -1.13
N MET A 200 0.42 -7.53 -0.52
CA MET A 200 -0.87 -7.22 -1.14
C MET A 200 -0.73 -6.52 -2.49
N HIS A 201 0.09 -5.47 -2.58
CA HIS A 201 0.26 -4.75 -3.83
C HIS A 201 0.93 -5.58 -4.93
N ALA A 202 1.68 -6.63 -4.60
CA ALA A 202 2.19 -7.56 -5.61
C ALA A 202 1.07 -8.41 -6.20
N GLY A 203 0.14 -8.88 -5.38
CA GLY A 203 -1.06 -9.54 -5.85
C GLY A 203 -1.91 -8.62 -6.74
N ILE A 204 -2.18 -7.39 -6.27
CA ILE A 204 -2.96 -6.41 -7.04
C ILE A 204 -2.29 -6.08 -8.39
N LEU A 205 -0.98 -5.80 -8.39
CA LEU A 205 -0.25 -5.51 -9.62
C LEU A 205 -0.19 -6.72 -10.55
N GLY A 206 -0.07 -7.92 -10.01
CA GLY A 206 -0.16 -9.15 -10.80
C GLY A 206 -1.49 -9.24 -11.56
N VAL A 207 -2.61 -8.92 -10.88
CA VAL A 207 -3.94 -8.84 -11.51
C VAL A 207 -3.98 -7.81 -12.61
N ILE A 208 -3.55 -6.59 -12.32
CA ILE A 208 -3.54 -5.47 -13.28
C ILE A 208 -2.67 -5.79 -14.50
N LEU A 209 -1.56 -6.51 -14.32
CA LEU A 209 -0.67 -6.97 -15.38
C LEU A 209 -1.19 -8.21 -16.13
N GLY A 210 -2.37 -8.71 -15.79
CA GLY A 210 -2.96 -9.89 -16.43
C GLY A 210 -2.22 -11.20 -16.18
N LYS A 211 -1.52 -11.33 -15.04
CA LYS A 211 -0.85 -12.58 -14.67
C LYS A 211 -1.87 -13.67 -14.35
N SER A 212 -1.66 -14.86 -14.91
CA SER A 212 -2.59 -16.00 -14.82
C SER A 212 -2.26 -16.98 -13.69
N ASP A 213 -1.20 -16.74 -12.91
CA ASP A 213 -0.83 -17.59 -11.77
C ASP A 213 -0.26 -16.76 -10.62
N ILE A 214 -1.18 -16.33 -9.74
CA ILE A 214 -0.88 -15.50 -8.57
C ILE A 214 -1.31 -16.26 -7.32
N ASN A 215 -0.35 -16.55 -6.46
CA ASN A 215 -0.53 -17.29 -5.23
C ASN A 215 -0.25 -16.38 -4.03
N ILE A 216 -1.28 -16.10 -3.24
CA ILE A 216 -1.23 -15.13 -2.15
C ILE A 216 -1.18 -15.88 -0.82
N TYR A 217 -0.23 -15.52 0.03
CA TYR A 217 -0.17 -15.96 1.43
C TYR A 217 -0.67 -14.84 2.34
N ASP A 218 -1.38 -15.21 3.39
CA ASP A 218 -1.85 -14.22 4.35
C ASP A 218 -0.71 -13.69 5.24
N ASN A 219 -0.97 -12.56 5.85
CA ASN A 219 -0.09 -11.96 6.83
C ASN A 219 -0.63 -12.16 8.27
N ALA A 220 0.06 -11.57 9.25
CA ALA A 220 -0.20 -11.80 10.68
C ALA A 220 -1.63 -11.49 11.15
N TYR A 221 -2.38 -10.63 10.46
CA TYR A 221 -3.71 -10.19 10.88
C TYR A 221 -4.82 -10.29 9.82
N GLY A 222 -4.59 -11.07 8.76
CA GLY A 222 -5.67 -11.44 7.84
C GLY A 222 -6.02 -10.44 6.74
N LYS A 223 -5.27 -9.34 6.57
CA LYS A 223 -5.63 -8.31 5.58
C LYS A 223 -5.59 -8.79 4.13
N MET A 224 -4.76 -9.81 3.86
CA MET A 224 -4.66 -10.38 2.51
C MET A 224 -5.91 -11.19 2.20
N SER A 225 -6.35 -12.06 3.12
CA SER A 225 -7.59 -12.83 2.97
C SER A 225 -8.81 -11.92 2.88
N TRP A 226 -8.94 -10.89 3.71
CA TRP A 226 -10.08 -9.96 3.64
C TRP A 226 -10.18 -9.24 2.29
N PHE A 227 -9.03 -8.85 1.74
CA PHE A 227 -8.99 -8.20 0.44
C PHE A 227 -9.29 -9.20 -0.69
N TYR A 228 -8.68 -10.40 -0.64
CA TYR A 228 -8.92 -11.48 -1.58
C TYR A 228 -10.40 -11.87 -1.63
N GLU A 229 -11.02 -12.15 -0.49
CA GLU A 229 -12.45 -12.49 -0.38
C GLU A 229 -13.37 -11.37 -0.89
N THR A 230 -12.94 -10.13 -0.76
CA THR A 230 -13.74 -8.98 -1.21
C THR A 230 -13.71 -8.78 -2.72
N TRP A 231 -12.55 -8.96 -3.36
CA TRP A 231 -12.31 -8.50 -4.73
C TRP A 231 -11.71 -9.53 -5.68
N LEU A 232 -11.06 -10.56 -5.19
CA LEU A 232 -10.23 -11.44 -6.01
C LEU A 232 -10.69 -12.90 -6.03
N SER A 233 -11.65 -13.29 -5.20
CA SER A 233 -12.13 -14.68 -5.10
C SER A 233 -12.67 -15.24 -6.41
N ASP A 234 -13.24 -14.38 -7.24
CA ASP A 234 -13.86 -14.75 -8.52
C ASP A 234 -12.94 -14.47 -9.72
N VAL A 235 -11.70 -14.04 -9.46
CA VAL A 235 -10.72 -13.75 -10.53
C VAL A 235 -9.93 -15.01 -10.84
N GLU A 236 -9.98 -15.45 -12.11
CA GLU A 236 -9.27 -16.63 -12.58
C GLU A 236 -7.75 -16.49 -12.42
N GLY A 237 -7.08 -17.57 -12.04
CA GLY A 237 -5.61 -17.59 -11.92
C GLY A 237 -5.08 -17.01 -10.60
N ILE A 238 -5.95 -16.60 -9.68
CA ILE A 238 -5.54 -16.07 -8.38
C ILE A 238 -6.00 -17.03 -7.28
N ARG A 239 -5.09 -17.34 -6.35
CA ARG A 239 -5.36 -18.28 -5.27
C ARG A 239 -4.90 -17.74 -3.93
N MET A 240 -5.72 -17.93 -2.91
CA MET A 240 -5.31 -17.75 -1.53
C MET A 240 -4.75 -19.07 -1.01
N LEU A 241 -3.48 -19.08 -0.57
CA LEU A 241 -2.82 -20.25 -0.03
C LEU A 241 -2.90 -20.25 1.50
N ASN A 242 -3.27 -21.39 2.07
CA ASN A 242 -3.25 -21.57 3.53
C ASN A 242 -1.83 -21.88 4.00
N ASN A 243 -1.39 -21.18 5.03
CA ASN A 243 -0.06 -21.36 5.65
C ASN A 243 0.07 -22.70 6.41
N ASN A 244 -0.98 -23.53 6.47
CA ASN A 244 -1.07 -24.73 7.34
C ASN A 244 -1.04 -26.07 6.60
N SER A 245 -0.49 -26.18 5.43
CA SER A 245 -0.30 -27.51 4.82
C SER A 245 1.07 -28.10 5.19
N LYS A 246 1.27 -28.45 6.47
CA LYS A 246 2.13 -29.59 6.79
C LYS A 246 1.37 -30.85 6.34
N ARG A 247 1.72 -31.40 5.22
CA ARG A 247 1.59 -32.83 4.93
C ARG A 247 2.93 -33.49 5.05
#